data_695944b36181f71b757d8ff579e7c14b
#
_entry.id   695944b36181f71b757d8ff579e7c14b
#
_cell.length_a   1.000
_cell.length_b   1.000
_cell.length_c   1.000
_cell.angle_alpha   90.00
_cell.angle_beta   90.00
_cell.angle_gamma   90.00
#
_symmetry.space_group_name_H-M   'P 1'
#
loop_
_entity.id
_entity.type
_entity.pdbx_description
1 polymer ?
#
loop_
_entity_poly.entity_id
_entity_poly.type
_entity_poly.pdbx_seq_one_letter_code
_entity_poly.pdbx_strand_id
1 'polypeptide(L)'
;MLVACASSPPMHYYTLTETSAPSRLAVPRGMAPVRLDRVTIPTELDRSQIVRRLGSTQLQIVENERWAAPLDETIRRVLSNDLAARLPQGVVANPNEPSVGEKRQSLTVDFSELYGDPTCTVILRASWTLKQSESNSLHGEEEATASPPDGCKGAASIPAAMSQALGKLSDLIAAAISGPGVRRAQ
;
A
#
# COMPACT_ATOMS: atom_id res chain seq x y z
N MET A 1 1.12 -22.82 -48.54
CA MET A 1 1.72 -22.22 -47.33
C MET A 1 0.61 -21.59 -46.51
N LEU A 2 0.25 -22.22 -45.39
CA LEU A 2 -0.73 -21.67 -44.45
C LEU A 2 0.04 -20.74 -43.49
N VAL A 3 -0.22 -19.45 -43.57
CA VAL A 3 0.28 -18.47 -42.62
C VAL A 3 -0.61 -18.60 -41.36
N ALA A 4 -0.11 -19.25 -40.33
CA ALA A 4 -0.78 -19.25 -39.03
C ALA A 4 -0.71 -17.83 -38.46
N CYS A 5 -1.87 -17.14 -38.41
CA CYS A 5 -2.02 -15.93 -37.62
C CYS A 5 -1.82 -16.28 -36.13
N ALA A 6 -0.62 -16.05 -35.59
CA ALA A 6 -0.39 -16.15 -34.17
C ALA A 6 -1.18 -15.02 -33.50
N SER A 7 -2.28 -15.35 -32.80
CA SER A 7 -2.98 -14.38 -31.97
C SER A 7 -2.08 -13.99 -30.80
N SER A 8 -1.94 -12.69 -30.54
CA SER A 8 -1.24 -12.21 -29.35
C SER A 8 -1.95 -12.74 -28.10
N PRO A 9 -1.20 -13.16 -27.07
CA PRO A 9 -1.81 -13.61 -25.81
C PRO A 9 -2.66 -12.48 -25.18
N PRO A 10 -3.75 -12.83 -24.49
CA PRO A 10 -4.63 -11.83 -23.87
C PRO A 10 -3.89 -11.02 -22.81
N MET A 11 -4.27 -9.77 -22.66
CA MET A 11 -3.79 -8.86 -21.64
C MET A 11 -4.69 -8.95 -20.41
N HIS A 12 -4.13 -9.12 -19.22
CA HIS A 12 -4.85 -9.15 -17.96
C HIS A 12 -4.59 -7.89 -17.15
N TYR A 13 -5.66 -7.36 -16.53
CA TYR A 13 -5.59 -6.15 -15.73
C TYR A 13 -5.97 -6.44 -14.28
N TYR A 14 -5.20 -5.87 -13.34
CA TYR A 14 -5.34 -6.11 -11.92
C TYR A 14 -5.45 -4.79 -11.15
N THR A 15 -6.10 -4.86 -10.00
CA THR A 15 -6.13 -3.79 -9.02
C THR A 15 -5.85 -4.35 -7.64
N LEU A 16 -5.56 -3.47 -6.68
CA LEU A 16 -5.46 -3.80 -5.27
C LEU A 16 -6.82 -3.61 -4.59
N THR A 17 -7.07 -4.41 -3.56
CA THR A 17 -8.32 -4.40 -2.80
C THR A 17 -8.04 -4.12 -1.32
N GLU A 18 -9.02 -3.54 -0.66
CA GLU A 18 -9.01 -3.30 0.78
C GLU A 18 -9.09 -4.63 1.53
N THR A 19 -8.51 -4.64 2.74
CA THR A 19 -8.55 -5.78 3.64
C THR A 19 -9.50 -5.54 4.81
N SER A 20 -10.15 -6.62 5.28
CA SER A 20 -10.99 -6.54 6.46
C SER A 20 -10.16 -6.18 7.70
N ALA A 21 -10.65 -5.25 8.50
CA ALA A 21 -10.05 -4.92 9.79
C ALA A 21 -10.55 -5.87 10.88
N PRO A 22 -9.65 -6.37 11.76
CA PRO A 22 -10.07 -7.24 12.87
C PRO A 22 -10.90 -6.50 13.90
N SER A 23 -10.63 -5.22 14.14
CA SER A 23 -11.38 -4.33 15.04
C SER A 23 -10.95 -2.87 14.80
N ARG A 24 -11.79 -1.92 15.24
CA ARG A 24 -11.41 -0.51 15.25
C ARG A 24 -10.64 -0.20 16.52
N LEU A 25 -9.50 0.48 16.34
CA LEU A 25 -8.66 0.94 17.45
C LEU A 25 -9.18 2.26 18.01
N ALA A 26 -9.02 2.48 19.31
CA ALA A 26 -9.31 3.76 19.93
C ALA A 26 -8.18 4.77 19.63
N VAL A 27 -8.50 6.05 19.51
CA VAL A 27 -7.54 7.13 19.34
C VAL A 27 -7.69 8.17 20.46
N PRO A 28 -6.67 9.00 20.72
CA PRO A 28 -6.78 10.11 21.67
C PRO A 28 -7.96 11.04 21.34
N ARG A 29 -8.68 11.50 22.36
CA ARG A 29 -9.78 12.46 22.18
C ARG A 29 -9.28 13.76 21.58
N GLY A 30 -10.01 14.29 20.59
CA GLY A 30 -9.66 15.55 19.94
C GLY A 30 -8.49 15.44 18.95
N MET A 31 -8.12 14.23 18.56
CA MET A 31 -7.14 14.02 17.49
C MET A 31 -7.65 14.63 16.19
N ALA A 32 -6.81 15.47 15.55
CA ALA A 32 -7.14 16.02 14.24
C ALA A 32 -7.18 14.90 13.17
N PRO A 33 -8.03 15.01 12.16
CA PRO A 33 -8.12 14.02 11.10
C PRO A 33 -6.76 13.81 10.40
N VAL A 34 -6.48 12.56 10.04
CA VAL A 34 -5.29 12.15 9.30
C VAL A 34 -5.64 12.03 7.82
N ARG A 35 -4.85 12.63 6.96
CA ARG A 35 -4.94 12.45 5.50
C ARG A 35 -3.66 11.80 4.97
N LEU A 36 -3.81 10.77 4.16
CA LEU A 36 -2.71 10.19 3.41
C LEU A 36 -2.44 11.08 2.17
N ASP A 37 -1.42 11.94 2.28
CA ASP A 37 -1.10 12.95 1.28
C ASP A 37 -0.24 12.38 0.14
N ARG A 38 0.70 11.50 0.47
CA ARG A 38 1.65 10.97 -0.50
C ARG A 38 1.95 9.50 -0.24
N VAL A 39 2.06 8.76 -1.34
CA VAL A 39 2.66 7.44 -1.41
C VAL A 39 3.76 7.49 -2.45
N THR A 40 4.96 7.03 -2.10
CA THR A 40 6.09 6.89 -3.02
C THR A 40 6.42 5.41 -3.16
N ILE A 41 6.64 4.95 -4.38
CA ILE A 41 7.04 3.58 -4.69
C ILE A 41 8.41 3.55 -5.36
N PRO A 42 9.14 2.43 -5.34
CA PRO A 42 10.36 2.26 -6.13
C PRO A 42 10.11 2.56 -7.61
N THR A 43 11.02 3.32 -8.23
CA THR A 43 10.87 3.80 -9.63
C THR A 43 10.65 2.67 -10.63
N GLU A 44 11.21 1.49 -10.39
CA GLU A 44 11.05 0.31 -11.23
C GLU A 44 9.63 -0.28 -11.19
N LEU A 45 8.83 0.08 -10.18
CA LEU A 45 7.40 -0.29 -10.07
C LEU A 45 6.48 0.76 -10.69
N ASP A 46 6.98 1.96 -11.00
CA ASP A 46 6.22 3.03 -11.65
C ASP A 46 6.03 2.72 -13.14
N ARG A 47 5.20 1.71 -13.38
CA ARG A 47 4.84 1.23 -14.74
C ARG A 47 3.53 0.47 -14.71
N SER A 48 2.95 0.27 -15.89
CA SER A 48 1.70 -0.47 -16.02
C SER A 48 1.86 -1.97 -15.81
N GLN A 49 3.04 -2.56 -16.07
CA GLN A 49 3.27 -3.99 -15.94
C GLN A 49 3.51 -4.40 -14.49
N ILE A 50 3.08 -5.62 -14.13
CA ILE A 50 3.49 -6.23 -12.87
C ILE A 50 4.96 -6.59 -12.95
N VAL A 51 5.70 -6.21 -11.91
CA VAL A 51 7.12 -6.54 -11.73
C VAL A 51 7.25 -7.50 -10.56
N ARG A 52 8.05 -8.55 -10.74
CA ARG A 52 8.42 -9.48 -9.67
C ARG A 52 9.93 -9.60 -9.54
N ARG A 53 10.38 -9.95 -8.35
CA ARG A 53 11.79 -10.17 -8.06
C ARG A 53 12.13 -11.65 -8.24
N LEU A 54 13.11 -11.97 -9.09
CA LEU A 54 13.60 -13.34 -9.28
C LEU A 54 14.80 -13.70 -8.39
N GLY A 55 15.47 -12.71 -7.83
CA GLY A 55 16.65 -12.85 -6.99
C GLY A 55 17.04 -11.51 -6.38
N SER A 56 18.25 -11.43 -5.81
CA SER A 56 18.73 -10.22 -5.15
C SER A 56 18.88 -9.01 -6.10
N THR A 57 19.20 -9.26 -7.36
CA THR A 57 19.53 -8.22 -8.36
C THR A 57 18.70 -8.29 -9.64
N GLN A 58 17.81 -9.29 -9.76
CA GLN A 58 17.07 -9.51 -10.98
C GLN A 58 15.57 -9.24 -10.78
N LEU A 59 15.02 -8.36 -11.62
CA LEU A 59 13.60 -8.12 -11.74
C LEU A 59 13.08 -8.68 -13.07
N GLN A 60 11.85 -9.17 -13.05
CA GLN A 60 11.12 -9.60 -14.22
C GLN A 60 9.88 -8.73 -14.42
N ILE A 61 9.77 -8.15 -15.60
CA ILE A 61 8.54 -7.50 -16.07
C ILE A 61 7.66 -8.57 -16.67
N VAL A 62 6.40 -8.66 -16.22
CA VAL A 62 5.45 -9.65 -16.72
C VAL A 62 4.63 -9.01 -17.83
N GLU A 63 4.88 -9.43 -19.06
CA GLU A 63 4.42 -8.76 -20.29
C GLU A 63 2.89 -8.59 -20.37
N ASN A 64 2.13 -9.61 -19.99
CA ASN A 64 0.67 -9.64 -20.18
C ASN A 64 -0.15 -9.34 -18.91
N GLU A 65 0.53 -9.00 -17.80
CA GLU A 65 -0.09 -8.72 -16.52
C GLU A 65 0.11 -7.25 -16.17
N ARG A 66 -0.96 -6.47 -16.07
CA ARG A 66 -0.88 -5.01 -15.90
C ARG A 66 -1.73 -4.52 -14.74
N TRP A 67 -1.30 -3.44 -14.16
CA TRP A 67 -2.14 -2.63 -13.28
C TRP A 67 -3.21 -1.90 -14.09
N ALA A 68 -4.44 -1.86 -13.59
CA ALA A 68 -5.58 -1.17 -14.23
C ALA A 68 -5.48 0.37 -14.07
N ALA A 69 -4.68 0.85 -13.13
CA ALA A 69 -4.42 2.26 -12.84
C ALA A 69 -2.98 2.42 -12.30
N PRO A 70 -2.42 3.63 -12.19
CA PRO A 70 -1.12 3.87 -11.54
C PRO A 70 -1.05 3.21 -10.16
N LEU A 71 0.05 2.49 -9.91
CA LEU A 71 0.18 1.65 -8.72
C LEU A 71 0.21 2.49 -7.44
N ASP A 72 0.91 3.61 -7.43
CA ASP A 72 1.00 4.54 -6.29
C ASP A 72 -0.36 5.14 -5.90
N GLU A 73 -1.17 5.54 -6.90
CA GLU A 73 -2.54 6.02 -6.67
C GLU A 73 -3.45 4.91 -6.12
N THR A 74 -3.31 3.70 -6.66
CA THR A 74 -4.06 2.53 -6.20
C THR A 74 -3.69 2.18 -4.75
N ILE A 75 -2.39 2.17 -4.42
CA ILE A 75 -1.90 1.96 -3.05
C ILE A 75 -2.43 3.05 -2.13
N ARG A 76 -2.36 4.32 -2.52
CA ARG A 76 -2.86 5.44 -1.71
C ARG A 76 -4.34 5.30 -1.38
N ARG A 77 -5.14 4.91 -2.36
CA ARG A 77 -6.58 4.64 -2.16
C ARG A 77 -6.81 3.48 -1.19
N VAL A 78 -6.15 2.35 -1.40
CA VAL A 78 -6.30 1.15 -0.57
C VAL A 78 -5.84 1.42 0.87
N LEU A 79 -4.67 2.02 1.08
CA LEU A 79 -4.18 2.37 2.41
C LEU A 79 -5.11 3.36 3.14
N SER A 80 -5.65 4.36 2.43
CA SER A 80 -6.61 5.30 3.04
C SER A 80 -7.87 4.56 3.54
N ASN A 81 -8.41 3.67 2.72
CA ASN A 81 -9.60 2.90 3.08
C ASN A 81 -9.31 1.87 4.18
N ASP A 82 -8.16 1.20 4.11
CA ASP A 82 -7.71 0.26 5.13
C ASP A 82 -7.52 0.94 6.50
N LEU A 83 -6.91 2.13 6.53
CA LEU A 83 -6.78 2.94 7.76
C LEU A 83 -8.15 3.41 8.28
N ALA A 84 -9.04 3.84 7.39
CA ALA A 84 -10.41 4.25 7.76
C ALA A 84 -11.23 3.10 8.35
N ALA A 85 -10.98 1.86 7.92
CA ALA A 85 -11.62 0.68 8.50
C ALA A 85 -11.09 0.34 9.91
N ARG A 86 -9.83 0.67 10.21
CA ARG A 86 -9.10 0.35 11.46
C ARG A 86 -9.21 1.42 12.52
N LEU A 87 -9.45 2.65 12.13
CA LEU A 87 -9.54 3.81 13.02
C LEU A 87 -11.01 4.23 13.19
N PRO A 88 -11.36 5.02 14.24
CA PRO A 88 -12.71 5.52 14.43
C PRO A 88 -13.17 6.35 13.23
N GLN A 89 -14.48 6.38 13.01
CA GLN A 89 -15.07 7.16 11.94
C GLN A 89 -14.69 8.65 12.05
N GLY A 90 -14.30 9.25 10.92
CA GLY A 90 -13.87 10.65 10.85
C GLY A 90 -12.41 10.90 11.21
N VAL A 91 -11.66 9.87 11.66
CA VAL A 91 -10.21 10.01 11.94
C VAL A 91 -9.40 10.05 10.64
N VAL A 92 -9.78 9.30 9.63
CA VAL A 92 -9.12 9.34 8.31
C VAL A 92 -9.95 10.21 7.38
N ALA A 93 -9.34 11.28 6.88
CA ALA A 93 -9.97 12.17 5.91
C ALA A 93 -9.98 11.53 4.52
N ASN A 94 -11.08 11.70 3.80
CA ASN A 94 -11.18 11.25 2.42
C ASN A 94 -10.11 11.96 1.56
N PRO A 95 -9.27 11.22 0.81
CA PRO A 95 -8.22 11.83 -0.02
C PRO A 95 -8.76 12.79 -1.09
N ASN A 96 -10.02 12.66 -1.48
CA ASN A 96 -10.67 13.48 -2.51
C ASN A 96 -11.46 14.67 -1.95
N GLU A 97 -11.55 14.84 -0.63
CA GLU A 97 -12.21 16.01 -0.04
C GLU A 97 -11.30 17.24 -0.08
N PRO A 98 -11.83 18.39 -0.58
CA PRO A 98 -11.06 19.63 -0.57
C PRO A 98 -10.74 20.06 0.87
N SER A 99 -9.48 20.41 1.10
CA SER A 99 -8.99 20.88 2.41
C SER A 99 -9.39 22.33 2.63
N VAL A 100 -10.56 22.59 3.17
CA VAL A 100 -10.98 23.95 3.52
C VAL A 100 -10.89 24.10 5.04
N GLY A 101 -9.84 24.81 5.49
CA GLY A 101 -9.79 25.45 6.83
C GLY A 101 -9.58 24.56 8.05
N GLU A 102 -9.53 23.23 7.95
CA GLU A 102 -9.34 22.35 9.11
C GLU A 102 -7.88 21.97 9.35
N LYS A 103 -7.46 21.98 10.62
CA LYS A 103 -6.17 21.42 11.03
C LYS A 103 -6.21 19.91 10.77
N ARG A 104 -5.38 19.43 9.86
CA ARG A 104 -5.24 18.00 9.53
C ARG A 104 -3.81 17.57 9.78
N GLN A 105 -3.66 16.30 10.09
CA GLN A 105 -2.36 15.64 10.14
C GLN A 105 -2.06 15.05 8.77
N SER A 106 -0.83 15.23 8.30
CA SER A 106 -0.38 14.73 6.99
C SER A 106 0.40 13.43 7.18
N LEU A 107 -0.09 12.34 6.59
CA LEU A 107 0.60 11.06 6.54
C LEU A 107 1.28 10.91 5.17
N THR A 108 2.55 10.56 5.17
CA THR A 108 3.30 10.14 3.98
C THR A 108 3.84 8.73 4.19
N VAL A 109 3.87 7.93 3.12
CA VAL A 109 4.38 6.56 3.13
C VAL A 109 5.32 6.38 1.95
N ASP A 110 6.55 5.95 2.22
CA ASP A 110 7.59 5.74 1.23
C ASP A 110 7.99 4.27 1.23
N PHE A 111 7.71 3.57 0.14
CA PHE A 111 8.07 2.17 -0.04
C PHE A 111 9.49 2.05 -0.57
N SER A 112 10.35 1.38 0.18
CA SER A 112 11.69 0.97 -0.28
C SER A 112 11.66 -0.41 -0.94
N GLU A 113 10.67 -1.24 -0.61
CA GLU A 113 10.49 -2.57 -1.17
C GLU A 113 9.02 -2.95 -1.25
N LEU A 114 8.57 -3.44 -2.42
CA LEU A 114 7.21 -3.91 -2.63
C LEU A 114 7.18 -4.88 -3.81
N TYR A 115 7.75 -6.06 -3.65
CA TYR A 115 7.90 -7.04 -4.72
C TYR A 115 7.34 -8.40 -4.33
N GLY A 116 6.70 -9.05 -5.30
CA GLY A 116 6.43 -10.49 -5.24
C GLY A 116 7.63 -11.30 -5.75
N ASP A 117 7.93 -12.39 -5.09
CA ASP A 117 8.91 -13.38 -5.52
C ASP A 117 8.28 -14.45 -6.45
N PRO A 118 9.05 -15.45 -6.95
CA PRO A 118 8.51 -16.55 -7.77
C PRO A 118 7.48 -17.41 -7.06
N THR A 119 7.44 -17.41 -5.73
CA THR A 119 6.42 -18.09 -4.93
C THR A 119 5.18 -17.23 -4.68
N CYS A 120 5.13 -16.04 -5.30
CA CYS A 120 4.11 -15.00 -5.12
C CYS A 120 4.06 -14.44 -3.69
N THR A 121 5.09 -14.68 -2.88
CA THR A 121 5.23 -14.04 -1.58
C THR A 121 5.68 -12.60 -1.79
N VAL A 122 4.92 -11.65 -1.27
CA VAL A 122 5.24 -10.23 -1.32
C VAL A 122 6.00 -9.83 -0.08
N ILE A 123 7.14 -9.19 -0.27
CA ILE A 123 7.89 -8.49 0.78
C ILE A 123 7.64 -7.00 0.59
N LEU A 124 7.18 -6.36 1.66
CA LEU A 124 6.92 -4.94 1.75
C LEU A 124 7.83 -4.36 2.82
N ARG A 125 8.58 -3.29 2.48
CA ARG A 125 9.27 -2.42 3.43
C ARG A 125 8.89 -0.99 3.14
N ALA A 126 8.45 -0.28 4.17
CA ALA A 126 8.04 1.10 4.05
C ALA A 126 8.43 1.91 5.28
N SER A 127 8.81 3.15 5.06
CA SER A 127 8.86 4.18 6.09
C SER A 127 7.61 5.05 6.00
N TRP A 128 7.15 5.55 7.13
CA TRP A 128 6.02 6.47 7.16
C TRP A 128 6.27 7.62 8.13
N THR A 129 5.68 8.76 7.81
CA THR A 129 5.75 9.96 8.65
C THR A 129 4.36 10.57 8.78
N LEU A 130 3.90 10.77 10.01
CA LEU A 130 2.68 11.49 10.35
C LEU A 130 3.06 12.85 10.92
N LYS A 131 2.93 13.91 10.14
CA LYS A 131 3.15 15.30 10.57
C LYS A 131 1.90 15.80 11.28
N GLN A 132 2.00 15.98 12.59
CA GLN A 132 0.89 16.45 13.44
C GLN A 132 0.86 17.97 13.56
N SER A 133 2.04 18.62 13.53
CA SER A 133 2.24 20.07 13.51
C SER A 133 3.59 20.40 12.87
N GLU A 134 3.96 21.69 12.81
CA GLU A 134 5.28 22.10 12.28
C GLU A 134 6.46 21.53 13.09
N SER A 135 6.26 21.31 14.39
CA SER A 135 7.31 20.85 15.31
C SER A 135 7.09 19.42 15.85
N ASN A 136 6.04 18.73 15.43
CA ASN A 136 5.70 17.41 15.95
C ASN A 136 5.35 16.43 14.85
N SER A 137 6.13 15.35 14.72
CA SER A 137 5.89 14.27 13.79
C SER A 137 6.13 12.92 14.45
N LEU A 138 5.36 11.93 14.01
CA LEU A 138 5.59 10.53 14.30
C LEU A 138 6.14 9.88 13.03
N HIS A 139 7.03 8.92 13.19
CA HIS A 139 7.57 8.14 12.09
C HIS A 139 7.81 6.70 12.51
N GLY A 140 7.84 5.83 11.55
CA GLY A 140 8.16 4.41 11.72
C GLY A 140 8.66 3.79 10.44
N GLU A 141 9.31 2.65 10.60
CA GLU A 141 9.71 1.76 9.52
C GLU A 141 9.06 0.41 9.77
N GLU A 142 8.43 -0.13 8.75
CA GLU A 142 7.66 -1.35 8.86
C GLU A 142 8.04 -2.34 7.76
N GLU A 143 8.06 -3.61 8.14
CA GLU A 143 8.21 -4.73 7.22
C GLU A 143 7.00 -5.64 7.33
N ALA A 144 6.43 -6.01 6.20
CA ALA A 144 5.34 -6.97 6.13
C ALA A 144 5.56 -7.97 5.02
N THR A 145 5.20 -9.21 5.29
CA THR A 145 5.25 -10.30 4.29
C THR A 145 3.87 -10.92 4.15
N ALA A 146 3.45 -11.16 2.93
CA ALA A 146 2.19 -11.83 2.64
C ALA A 146 2.30 -12.77 1.45
N SER A 147 1.56 -13.87 1.52
CA SER A 147 1.41 -14.83 0.43
C SER A 147 -0.04 -14.86 -0.03
N PRO A 148 -0.33 -15.19 -1.29
CA PRO A 148 -1.71 -15.21 -1.78
C PRO A 148 -2.51 -16.30 -1.06
N PRO A 149 -3.78 -16.03 -0.68
CA PRO A 149 -4.59 -16.97 0.11
C PRO A 149 -4.87 -18.29 -0.63
N ASP A 150 -4.98 -18.24 -1.94
CA ASP A 150 -5.28 -19.41 -2.79
C ASP A 150 -4.02 -20.06 -3.40
N GLY A 151 -2.85 -19.75 -2.83
CA GLY A 151 -1.55 -20.20 -3.34
C GLY A 151 -1.10 -19.44 -4.59
N CYS A 152 0.14 -19.70 -5.00
CA CYS A 152 0.74 -19.04 -6.16
C CYS A 152 0.27 -19.70 -7.47
N LYS A 153 -0.46 -18.96 -8.28
CA LYS A 153 -0.90 -19.33 -9.63
C LYS A 153 -0.21 -18.45 -10.70
N GLY A 154 1.07 -18.15 -10.49
CA GLY A 154 1.84 -17.22 -11.31
C GLY A 154 1.68 -15.76 -10.87
N ALA A 155 2.15 -14.84 -11.71
CA ALA A 155 2.18 -13.40 -11.39
C ALA A 155 0.79 -12.81 -11.07
N ALA A 156 -0.29 -13.41 -11.57
CA ALA A 156 -1.68 -13.06 -11.27
C ALA A 156 -2.04 -13.13 -9.77
N SER A 157 -1.27 -13.89 -8.98
CA SER A 157 -1.48 -14.01 -7.53
C SER A 157 -0.79 -12.89 -6.71
N ILE A 158 0.13 -12.13 -7.32
CA ILE A 158 0.88 -11.06 -6.65
C ILE A 158 -0.03 -9.92 -6.15
N PRO A 159 -1.03 -9.43 -6.92
CA PRO A 159 -1.94 -8.39 -6.45
C PRO A 159 -2.69 -8.75 -5.17
N ALA A 160 -3.11 -10.01 -5.02
CA ALA A 160 -3.78 -10.47 -3.80
C ALA A 160 -2.85 -10.47 -2.58
N ALA A 161 -1.62 -10.98 -2.75
CA ALA A 161 -0.61 -10.96 -1.70
C ALA A 161 -0.19 -9.51 -1.35
N MET A 162 -0.08 -8.62 -2.35
CA MET A 162 0.23 -7.21 -2.14
C MET A 162 -0.87 -6.50 -1.36
N SER A 163 -2.14 -6.77 -1.67
CA SER A 163 -3.28 -6.26 -0.91
C SER A 163 -3.22 -6.67 0.57
N GLN A 164 -2.88 -7.93 0.85
CA GLN A 164 -2.71 -8.40 2.23
C GLN A 164 -1.50 -7.77 2.94
N ALA A 165 -0.38 -7.56 2.24
CA ALA A 165 0.78 -6.87 2.81
C ALA A 165 0.45 -5.42 3.18
N LEU A 166 -0.31 -4.70 2.32
CA LEU A 166 -0.81 -3.35 2.61
C LEU A 166 -1.77 -3.34 3.80
N GLY A 167 -2.63 -4.35 3.94
CA GLY A 167 -3.48 -4.51 5.11
C GLY A 167 -2.68 -4.64 6.41
N LYS A 168 -1.62 -5.46 6.41
CA LYS A 168 -0.71 -5.59 7.56
C LYS A 168 0.01 -4.27 7.88
N LEU A 169 0.48 -3.55 6.86
CA LEU A 169 1.06 -2.22 7.04
C LEU A 169 0.04 -1.26 7.67
N SER A 170 -1.21 -1.30 7.22
CA SER A 170 -2.29 -0.48 7.78
C SER A 170 -2.58 -0.82 9.25
N ASP A 171 -2.49 -2.10 9.64
CA ASP A 171 -2.60 -2.51 11.05
C ASP A 171 -1.49 -1.89 11.91
N LEU A 172 -0.24 -1.91 11.43
CA LEU A 172 0.92 -1.36 12.13
C LEU A 172 0.84 0.16 12.25
N ILE A 173 0.53 0.87 11.16
CA ILE A 173 0.35 2.34 11.17
C ILE A 173 -0.81 2.73 12.09
N ALA A 174 -1.95 2.05 12.01
CA ALA A 174 -3.11 2.34 12.84
C ALA A 174 -2.81 2.12 14.34
N ALA A 175 -2.07 1.06 14.68
CA ALA A 175 -1.61 0.80 16.05
C ALA A 175 -0.68 1.91 16.55
N ALA A 176 0.26 2.36 15.73
CA ALA A 176 1.16 3.47 16.06
C ALA A 176 0.42 4.79 16.29
N ILE A 177 -0.58 5.09 15.47
CA ILE A 177 -1.44 6.29 15.60
C ILE A 177 -2.29 6.22 16.88
N SER A 178 -2.74 5.03 17.27
CA SER A 178 -3.63 4.80 18.41
C SER A 178 -2.91 4.67 19.75
N GLY A 179 -1.60 4.36 19.74
CA GLY A 179 -0.84 4.06 20.96
C GLY A 179 -0.53 5.27 21.82
N PRO A 180 -0.45 5.14 23.16
CA PRO A 180 0.03 6.17 24.06
C PRO A 180 1.57 6.22 24.04
N GLY A 181 2.17 6.78 23.01
CA GLY A 181 3.61 7.00 23.03
C GLY A 181 4.41 6.39 21.90
N VAL A 182 4.24 6.95 20.75
CA VAL A 182 5.25 6.80 19.69
C VAL A 182 6.47 7.63 20.07
N ARG A 183 7.65 7.02 19.99
CA ARG A 183 8.93 7.61 20.37
C ARG A 183 9.11 8.97 19.69
N ARG A 184 9.20 10.03 20.49
CA ARG A 184 9.67 11.33 20.01
C ARG A 184 11.11 11.15 19.59
N ALA A 185 11.44 11.45 18.34
CA ALA A 185 12.82 11.68 17.94
C ALA A 185 13.32 12.93 18.66
N GLN A 186 14.42 12.78 19.39
CA GLN A 186 15.21 13.91 19.91
C GLN A 186 16.12 14.43 18.80
#